data_dc40c7d109b90b8f95392f9626561830
#
_entry.id   dc40c7d109b90b8f95392f9626561830
#
_cell.length_a   1.000
_cell.length_b   1.000
_cell.length_c   1.000
_cell.angle_alpha   90.00
_cell.angle_beta   90.00
_cell.angle_gamma   90.00
#
_symmetry.space_group_name_H-M   'P 1'
#
loop_
_entity.id
_entity.type
_entity.pdbx_description
1 polymer ?
#
loop_
_entity_poly.entity_id
_entity_poly.type
_entity_poly.pdbx_seq_one_letter_code
_entity_poly.pdbx_strand_id
1 'polypeptide(L)'
;MFRIASTIPILWSFDITSGFRKACGQDVYLFSPYADDEKTHRYNPLDYISSSPAERLGDIDAIGQALYSGENNNDKFWSENAKDFFRGVTLFVLETPGLPHTLGEILRQASGKGKPVKEHLLGKLKEAQDAGHPYSNNCVDALNRVLSNSDNTLAGIIATFNTALLSFQNPKVDLATSASDFDLREVRRRRMSIYFKIEPTKLKDARVLINLFFDQLLNLNTRKLPS
;
A
#
# COMPACT_ATOMS: atom_id res chain seq x y z
N MET A 1 -24.35 7.15 -8.82
CA MET A 1 -24.21 8.61 -8.60
C MET A 1 -23.32 8.81 -7.39
N PHE A 2 -22.03 9.09 -7.64
CA PHE A 2 -21.08 9.39 -6.58
C PHE A 2 -21.41 10.75 -5.99
N ARG A 3 -21.78 10.82 -4.72
CA ARG A 3 -21.74 12.07 -3.97
C ARG A 3 -20.53 12.01 -3.05
N ILE A 4 -19.48 12.72 -3.44
CA ILE A 4 -18.46 13.19 -2.50
C ILE A 4 -19.14 14.29 -1.71
N ALA A 5 -19.54 14.00 -0.48
CA ALA A 5 -20.03 15.02 0.44
C ALA A 5 -18.83 15.84 0.93
N SER A 6 -18.51 16.92 0.21
CA SER A 6 -17.62 17.97 0.70
C SER A 6 -18.39 18.86 1.67
N THR A 7 -17.78 19.11 2.82
CA THR A 7 -18.07 20.25 3.71
C THR A 7 -19.19 20.07 4.75
N ILE A 8 -19.14 19.01 5.56
CA ILE A 8 -19.70 18.98 6.93
C ILE A 8 -18.76 18.11 7.74
N PRO A 9 -18.57 18.30 9.07
CA PRO A 9 -17.59 17.54 9.81
C PRO A 9 -17.79 16.05 9.55
N ILE A 10 -16.82 15.46 8.85
CA ILE A 10 -16.82 14.08 8.28
C ILE A 10 -17.06 13.03 9.38
N LEU A 11 -16.90 13.40 10.62
CA LEU A 11 -17.09 12.58 11.82
C LEU A 11 -18.52 12.03 12.01
N TRP A 12 -19.53 12.72 11.47
CA TRP A 12 -20.95 12.40 11.75
C TRP A 12 -21.68 11.74 10.57
N SER A 13 -21.11 11.79 9.37
CA SER A 13 -21.82 11.31 8.18
C SER A 13 -22.10 9.82 8.21
N PHE A 14 -21.20 9.00 8.74
CA PHE A 14 -21.40 7.56 8.89
C PHE A 14 -22.54 7.27 9.86
N ASP A 15 -22.50 7.85 11.06
CA ASP A 15 -23.47 7.59 12.12
C ASP A 15 -24.89 8.02 11.71
N ILE A 16 -25.01 9.11 10.95
CA ILE A 16 -26.30 9.66 10.50
C ILE A 16 -26.86 8.88 9.30
N THR A 17 -26.00 8.47 8.34
CA THR A 17 -26.50 8.00 7.04
C THR A 17 -26.31 6.51 6.79
N SER A 18 -25.46 5.82 7.55
CA SER A 18 -25.15 4.41 7.33
C SER A 18 -26.38 3.51 7.50
N GLY A 19 -27.20 3.76 8.53
CA GLY A 19 -28.46 3.03 8.76
C GLY A 19 -29.45 3.16 7.61
N PHE A 20 -29.67 4.37 7.11
CA PHE A 20 -30.51 4.63 5.95
C PHE A 20 -29.98 3.92 4.70
N ARG A 21 -28.66 3.97 4.46
CA ARG A 21 -28.03 3.31 3.32
C ARG A 21 -28.23 1.78 3.35
N LYS A 22 -28.05 1.18 4.54
CA LYS A 22 -28.31 -0.24 4.76
C LYS A 22 -29.79 -0.58 4.51
N ALA A 23 -30.73 0.22 5.02
CA ALA A 23 -32.15 0.04 4.79
C ALA A 23 -32.55 0.15 3.30
N CYS A 24 -31.77 0.91 2.51
CA CYS A 24 -31.89 0.98 1.05
C CYS A 24 -31.21 -0.18 0.30
N GLY A 25 -30.75 -1.23 1.00
CA GLY A 25 -30.13 -2.42 0.40
C GLY A 25 -28.71 -2.18 -0.12
N GLN A 26 -27.98 -1.23 0.45
CA GLN A 26 -26.58 -1.00 0.12
C GLN A 26 -25.65 -1.73 1.09
N ASP A 27 -24.55 -2.27 0.58
CA ASP A 27 -23.41 -2.67 1.42
C ASP A 27 -22.73 -1.40 1.96
N VAL A 28 -22.49 -1.36 3.27
CA VAL A 28 -21.97 -0.15 3.92
C VAL A 28 -20.71 -0.48 4.69
N TYR A 29 -19.64 0.18 4.32
CA TYR A 29 -18.31 0.01 4.91
C TYR A 29 -17.82 1.31 5.53
N LEU A 30 -17.11 1.19 6.65
CA LEU A 30 -16.40 2.30 7.30
C LEU A 30 -14.91 1.98 7.28
N PHE A 31 -14.12 2.79 6.59
CA PHE A 31 -12.65 2.72 6.67
C PHE A 31 -12.14 3.88 7.51
N SER A 32 -11.70 3.58 8.72
CA SER A 32 -11.24 4.55 9.73
C SER A 32 -9.95 4.06 10.39
N PRO A 33 -8.81 4.12 9.68
CA PRO A 33 -7.56 3.47 10.07
C PRO A 33 -6.90 4.06 11.33
N TYR A 34 -7.39 5.18 11.83
CA TYR A 34 -6.91 5.83 13.06
C TYR A 34 -7.94 5.81 14.19
N ALA A 35 -9.05 5.07 14.05
CA ALA A 35 -10.10 5.03 15.07
C ALA A 35 -9.57 4.54 16.43
N ASP A 36 -9.94 5.23 17.51
CA ASP A 36 -9.51 4.87 18.86
C ASP A 36 -10.19 3.59 19.37
N ASP A 37 -11.42 3.35 18.91
CA ASP A 37 -12.20 2.15 19.22
C ASP A 37 -11.91 0.98 18.27
N GLU A 38 -10.93 1.13 17.37
CA GLU A 38 -10.51 0.15 16.35
C GLU A 38 -11.65 -0.35 15.45
N LYS A 39 -12.80 0.33 15.44
CA LYS A 39 -13.94 -0.03 14.59
C LYS A 39 -13.71 0.48 13.18
N THR A 40 -13.15 -0.37 12.36
CA THR A 40 -12.87 -0.12 10.95
C THR A 40 -13.03 -1.40 10.14
N HIS A 41 -13.49 -1.27 8.90
CA HIS A 41 -13.25 -2.28 7.88
C HIS A 41 -11.82 -2.11 7.36
N ARG A 42 -11.25 -3.18 6.86
CA ARG A 42 -9.86 -3.22 6.37
C ARG A 42 -9.81 -2.99 4.86
N TYR A 43 -8.72 -2.40 4.44
CA TYR A 43 -8.38 -2.19 3.04
C TYR A 43 -6.88 -2.42 2.85
N ASN A 44 -6.51 -3.49 2.15
CA ASN A 44 -5.12 -3.81 1.85
C ASN A 44 -4.80 -3.42 0.39
N PRO A 45 -3.93 -2.43 0.17
CA PRO A 45 -3.56 -2.02 -1.18
C PRO A 45 -2.92 -3.12 -2.03
N LEU A 46 -2.26 -4.11 -1.41
CA LEU A 46 -1.57 -5.18 -2.13
C LEU A 46 -2.52 -6.26 -2.67
N ASP A 47 -3.77 -6.33 -2.18
CA ASP A 47 -4.78 -7.28 -2.69
C ASP A 47 -5.23 -6.95 -4.13
N TYR A 48 -4.87 -5.78 -4.63
CA TYR A 48 -5.15 -5.34 -6.01
C TYR A 48 -4.01 -5.57 -6.98
N ILE A 49 -2.90 -6.16 -6.52
CA ILE A 49 -1.80 -6.58 -7.39
C ILE A 49 -2.21 -7.87 -8.11
N SER A 50 -2.10 -7.87 -9.45
CA SER A 50 -2.42 -9.03 -10.28
C SER A 50 -1.51 -10.22 -9.97
N SER A 51 -2.09 -11.41 -9.95
CA SER A 51 -1.33 -12.66 -9.90
C SER A 51 -0.59 -12.96 -11.22
N SER A 52 -1.01 -12.33 -12.34
CA SER A 52 -0.35 -12.46 -13.63
C SER A 52 1.02 -11.79 -13.61
N PRO A 53 2.11 -12.49 -13.92
CA PRO A 53 3.45 -11.90 -13.97
C PRO A 53 3.57 -10.71 -14.93
N ALA A 54 2.77 -10.70 -16.00
CA ALA A 54 2.78 -9.62 -17.01
C ALA A 54 2.20 -8.30 -16.47
N GLU A 55 1.21 -8.36 -15.57
CA GLU A 55 0.53 -7.19 -15.03
C GLU A 55 1.08 -6.79 -13.66
N ARG A 56 1.59 -7.76 -12.90
CA ARG A 56 2.06 -7.59 -11.51
C ARG A 56 3.03 -6.42 -11.35
N LEU A 57 4.02 -6.30 -12.23
CA LEU A 57 5.00 -5.22 -12.15
C LEU A 57 4.36 -3.85 -12.32
N GLY A 58 3.44 -3.72 -13.28
CA GLY A 58 2.73 -2.47 -13.51
C GLY A 58 1.87 -2.05 -12.31
N ASP A 59 1.23 -3.01 -11.64
CA ASP A 59 0.44 -2.75 -10.45
C ASP A 59 1.31 -2.34 -9.25
N ILE A 60 2.47 -3.00 -9.06
CA ILE A 60 3.46 -2.62 -8.04
C ILE A 60 4.00 -1.21 -8.31
N ASP A 61 4.33 -0.91 -9.57
CA ASP A 61 4.84 0.40 -9.97
C ASP A 61 3.82 1.51 -9.78
N ALA A 62 2.54 1.25 -10.01
CA ALA A 62 1.46 2.20 -9.75
C ALA A 62 1.37 2.54 -8.25
N ILE A 63 1.47 1.53 -7.37
CA ILE A 63 1.53 1.74 -5.92
C ILE A 63 2.81 2.54 -5.56
N GLY A 64 3.96 2.13 -6.08
CA GLY A 64 5.23 2.83 -5.86
C GLY A 64 5.19 4.29 -6.31
N GLN A 65 4.53 4.58 -7.44
CA GLN A 65 4.34 5.94 -7.92
C GLN A 65 3.47 6.77 -6.96
N ALA A 66 2.37 6.21 -6.45
CA ALA A 66 1.51 6.88 -5.47
C ALA A 66 2.26 7.17 -4.15
N LEU A 67 3.16 6.27 -3.74
CA LEU A 67 3.93 6.42 -2.50
C LEU A 67 5.10 7.41 -2.63
N TYR A 68 5.80 7.43 -3.78
CA TYR A 68 7.09 8.12 -3.96
C TYR A 68 7.06 9.20 -5.05
N SER A 69 5.90 9.78 -5.37
CA SER A 69 5.81 10.93 -6.27
C SER A 69 6.39 12.18 -5.59
N GLY A 70 7.67 12.43 -5.78
CA GLY A 70 8.34 13.66 -5.34
C GLY A 70 8.08 14.81 -6.32
N GLU A 71 7.71 15.98 -5.80
CA GLU A 71 7.42 17.18 -6.63
C GLU A 71 8.69 17.94 -7.06
N ASN A 72 9.86 17.65 -6.49
CA ASN A 72 11.11 18.40 -6.72
C ASN A 72 12.13 17.59 -7.52
N ASN A 73 12.72 18.21 -8.55
CA ASN A 73 13.77 17.61 -9.38
C ASN A 73 15.01 17.16 -8.59
N ASN A 74 15.34 17.81 -7.47
CA ASN A 74 16.46 17.44 -6.61
C ASN A 74 16.24 16.13 -5.86
N ASP A 75 14.97 15.73 -5.66
CA ASP A 75 14.61 14.52 -4.94
C ASP A 75 14.37 13.32 -5.87
N LYS A 76 14.48 13.54 -7.20
CA LYS A 76 14.17 12.51 -8.20
C LYS A 76 15.03 11.26 -8.06
N PHE A 77 16.32 11.42 -7.83
CA PHE A 77 17.22 10.29 -7.62
C PHE A 77 16.76 9.40 -6.43
N TRP A 78 16.44 10.03 -5.30
CA TRP A 78 16.05 9.32 -4.10
C TRP A 78 14.68 8.65 -4.25
N SER A 79 13.72 9.35 -4.84
CA SER A 79 12.37 8.80 -5.07
C SER A 79 12.37 7.67 -6.09
N GLU A 80 13.15 7.75 -7.19
CA GLU A 80 13.26 6.65 -8.16
C GLU A 80 13.92 5.41 -7.54
N ASN A 81 15.00 5.57 -6.77
CA ASN A 81 15.63 4.46 -6.08
C ASN A 81 14.75 3.88 -4.96
N ALA A 82 13.98 4.71 -4.25
CA ALA A 82 13.00 4.24 -3.27
C ALA A 82 11.86 3.44 -3.94
N LYS A 83 11.41 3.82 -5.14
CA LYS A 83 10.46 3.04 -5.96
C LYS A 83 11.05 1.69 -6.39
N ASP A 84 12.28 1.67 -6.86
CA ASP A 84 12.96 0.44 -7.24
C ASP A 84 13.12 -0.49 -6.02
N PHE A 85 13.47 0.07 -4.86
CA PHE A 85 13.55 -0.69 -3.61
C PHE A 85 12.18 -1.22 -3.19
N PHE A 86 11.13 -0.38 -3.27
CA PHE A 86 9.75 -0.80 -3.00
C PHE A 86 9.33 -1.97 -3.91
N ARG A 87 9.62 -1.89 -5.21
CA ARG A 87 9.35 -2.97 -6.16
C ARG A 87 10.04 -4.27 -5.75
N GLY A 88 11.34 -4.20 -5.44
CA GLY A 88 12.12 -5.37 -5.05
C GLY A 88 11.60 -6.01 -3.76
N VAL A 89 11.36 -5.22 -2.70
CA VAL A 89 10.85 -5.74 -1.41
C VAL A 89 9.41 -6.23 -1.54
N THR A 90 8.57 -5.58 -2.36
CA THR A 90 7.20 -6.05 -2.62
C THR A 90 7.21 -7.42 -3.31
N LEU A 91 8.01 -7.61 -4.36
CA LEU A 91 8.16 -8.91 -5.01
C LEU A 91 8.69 -9.96 -4.03
N PHE A 92 9.70 -9.63 -3.23
CA PHE A 92 10.23 -10.49 -2.19
C PHE A 92 9.13 -10.96 -1.23
N VAL A 93 8.28 -10.05 -0.74
CA VAL A 93 7.17 -10.38 0.17
C VAL A 93 6.13 -11.26 -0.52
N LEU A 94 5.74 -10.92 -1.76
CA LEU A 94 4.74 -11.68 -2.53
C LEU A 94 5.21 -13.09 -2.92
N GLU A 95 6.52 -13.27 -3.09
CA GLU A 95 7.12 -14.54 -3.51
C GLU A 95 7.62 -15.40 -2.33
N THR A 96 7.62 -14.85 -1.11
CA THR A 96 8.03 -15.60 0.09
C THR A 96 6.82 -16.30 0.72
N PRO A 97 6.78 -17.64 0.73
CA PRO A 97 5.67 -18.37 1.35
C PRO A 97 5.50 -18.02 2.84
N GLY A 98 4.26 -17.78 3.26
CA GLY A 98 3.90 -17.54 4.66
C GLY A 98 4.12 -16.12 5.16
N LEU A 99 4.67 -15.20 4.36
CA LEU A 99 4.69 -13.80 4.72
C LEU A 99 3.33 -13.13 4.46
N PRO A 100 2.85 -12.27 5.36
CA PRO A 100 1.68 -11.44 5.10
C PRO A 100 1.94 -10.47 3.94
N HIS A 101 1.06 -10.46 2.94
CA HIS A 101 1.16 -9.53 1.80
C HIS A 101 0.60 -8.17 2.20
N THR A 102 1.32 -7.39 2.99
CA THR A 102 0.89 -6.07 3.50
C THR A 102 2.00 -5.03 3.42
N LEU A 103 1.64 -3.73 3.38
CA LEU A 103 2.61 -2.64 3.41
C LEU A 103 3.41 -2.63 4.73
N GLY A 104 2.78 -3.02 5.84
CA GLY A 104 3.48 -3.17 7.12
C GLY A 104 4.54 -4.28 7.04
N GLU A 105 4.28 -5.41 6.36
CA GLU A 105 5.30 -6.45 6.21
C GLU A 105 6.43 -6.01 5.27
N ILE A 106 6.13 -5.30 4.18
CA ILE A 106 7.15 -4.69 3.33
C ILE A 106 8.09 -3.81 4.16
N LEU A 107 7.54 -2.97 5.04
CA LEU A 107 8.32 -2.11 5.92
C LEU A 107 9.16 -2.92 6.92
N ARG A 108 8.60 -3.99 7.51
CA ARG A 108 9.31 -4.89 8.41
C ARG A 108 10.47 -5.62 7.74
N GLN A 109 10.31 -6.07 6.50
CA GLN A 109 11.40 -6.71 5.75
C GLN A 109 12.49 -5.70 5.36
N ALA A 110 12.09 -4.50 4.95
CA ALA A 110 13.00 -3.41 4.64
C ALA A 110 13.76 -2.87 5.86
N SER A 111 13.33 -3.16 7.09
CA SER A 111 14.08 -2.84 8.32
C SER A 111 15.20 -3.82 8.64
N GLY A 112 15.32 -4.92 7.87
CA GLY A 112 16.38 -5.94 8.05
C GLY A 112 16.14 -6.92 9.20
N LYS A 113 15.00 -6.82 9.93
CA LYS A 113 14.69 -7.77 11.03
C LYS A 113 15.82 -7.92 12.06
N GLY A 114 16.46 -6.82 12.43
CA GLY A 114 17.57 -6.79 13.40
C GLY A 114 18.98 -7.00 12.81
N LYS A 115 19.09 -7.12 11.49
CA LYS A 115 20.35 -7.15 10.74
C LYS A 115 20.44 -5.95 9.79
N PRO A 116 21.62 -5.60 9.26
CA PRO A 116 21.70 -4.67 8.14
C PRO A 116 20.78 -5.15 6.98
N VAL A 117 19.98 -4.24 6.41
CA VAL A 117 19.01 -4.60 5.37
C VAL A 117 19.62 -5.34 4.18
N LYS A 118 20.82 -4.95 3.78
CA LYS A 118 21.59 -5.60 2.71
C LYS A 118 21.90 -7.06 3.04
N GLU A 119 22.41 -7.31 4.25
CA GLU A 119 22.71 -8.67 4.72
C GLU A 119 21.43 -9.51 4.81
N HIS A 120 20.35 -8.94 5.36
CA HIS A 120 19.07 -9.64 5.50
C HIS A 120 18.53 -10.08 4.15
N LEU A 121 18.34 -9.14 3.21
CA LEU A 121 17.69 -9.43 1.92
C LEU A 121 18.58 -10.31 1.03
N LEU A 122 19.89 -10.02 0.90
CA LEU A 122 20.79 -10.85 0.11
C LEU A 122 20.94 -12.26 0.70
N GLY A 123 20.96 -12.39 2.04
CA GLY A 123 20.96 -13.67 2.72
C GLY A 123 19.71 -14.49 2.37
N LYS A 124 18.53 -13.88 2.36
CA LYS A 124 17.27 -14.55 1.98
C LYS A 124 17.22 -14.98 0.51
N LEU A 125 17.73 -14.13 -0.40
CA LEU A 125 17.84 -14.49 -1.81
C LEU A 125 18.73 -15.74 -1.99
N LYS A 126 19.87 -15.78 -1.30
CA LYS A 126 20.79 -16.91 -1.34
C LYS A 126 20.20 -18.18 -0.73
N GLU A 127 19.57 -18.07 0.45
CA GLU A 127 18.89 -19.21 1.10
C GLU A 127 17.85 -19.85 0.16
N ALA A 128 17.04 -19.03 -0.52
CA ALA A 128 16.03 -19.51 -1.46
C ALA A 128 16.66 -20.17 -2.70
N GLN A 129 17.74 -19.61 -3.23
CA GLN A 129 18.48 -20.20 -4.35
C GLN A 129 19.08 -21.56 -3.97
N ASP A 130 19.72 -21.64 -2.80
CA ASP A 130 20.35 -22.89 -2.31
C ASP A 130 19.28 -23.97 -2.01
N ALA A 131 18.07 -23.58 -1.65
CA ALA A 131 16.91 -24.46 -1.45
C ALA A 131 16.21 -24.89 -2.75
N GLY A 132 16.65 -24.41 -3.92
CA GLY A 132 16.05 -24.74 -5.21
C GLY A 132 14.73 -24.02 -5.53
N HIS A 133 14.39 -22.98 -4.78
CA HIS A 133 13.21 -22.14 -4.96
C HIS A 133 13.60 -20.67 -5.13
N PRO A 134 14.36 -20.31 -6.18
CA PRO A 134 14.85 -18.95 -6.36
C PRO A 134 13.69 -17.96 -6.58
N TYR A 135 13.88 -16.73 -6.12
CA TYR A 135 13.00 -15.61 -6.44
C TYR A 135 13.04 -15.28 -7.94
N SER A 136 12.01 -14.62 -8.43
CA SER A 136 11.97 -14.18 -9.83
C SER A 136 13.16 -13.26 -10.15
N ASN A 137 13.59 -13.27 -11.42
CA ASN A 137 14.65 -12.38 -11.88
C ASN A 137 14.30 -10.91 -11.61
N ASN A 138 13.02 -10.52 -11.76
CA ASN A 138 12.56 -9.17 -11.48
C ASN A 138 12.78 -8.77 -10.01
N CYS A 139 12.54 -9.68 -9.07
CA CYS A 139 12.80 -9.46 -7.65
C CYS A 139 14.31 -9.29 -7.39
N VAL A 140 15.11 -10.24 -7.89
CA VAL A 140 16.57 -10.26 -7.71
C VAL A 140 17.22 -9.01 -8.31
N ASP A 141 16.84 -8.64 -9.53
CA ASP A 141 17.40 -7.49 -10.26
C ASP A 141 17.03 -6.16 -9.58
N ALA A 142 15.77 -6.00 -9.14
CA ALA A 142 15.33 -4.81 -8.45
C ALA A 142 16.07 -4.61 -7.11
N LEU A 143 16.21 -5.70 -6.32
CA LEU A 143 16.94 -5.64 -5.05
C LEU A 143 18.44 -5.40 -5.28
N ASN A 144 19.08 -6.12 -6.20
CA ASN A 144 20.51 -5.96 -6.47
C ASN A 144 20.86 -4.55 -6.95
N ARG A 145 20.02 -3.93 -7.80
CA ARG A 145 20.23 -2.56 -8.30
C ARG A 145 20.35 -1.57 -7.14
N VAL A 146 19.52 -1.71 -6.12
CA VAL A 146 19.53 -0.80 -4.97
C VAL A 146 20.61 -1.21 -3.96
N LEU A 147 20.71 -2.50 -3.63
CA LEU A 147 21.61 -3.01 -2.61
C LEU A 147 23.10 -2.97 -3.03
N SER A 148 23.40 -2.78 -4.33
CA SER A 148 24.79 -2.57 -4.81
C SER A 148 25.33 -1.16 -4.58
N ASN A 149 24.48 -0.21 -4.18
CA ASN A 149 24.95 1.14 -3.84
C ASN A 149 25.89 1.14 -2.62
N SER A 150 26.68 2.21 -2.48
CA SER A 150 27.48 2.44 -1.27
C SER A 150 26.60 2.54 -0.03
N ASP A 151 27.12 2.20 1.14
CA ASP A 151 26.34 2.19 2.39
C ASP A 151 25.70 3.55 2.70
N ASN A 152 26.38 4.67 2.41
CA ASN A 152 25.84 6.02 2.58
C ASN A 152 24.67 6.30 1.63
N THR A 153 24.80 5.91 0.35
CA THR A 153 23.73 6.07 -0.64
C THR A 153 22.54 5.18 -0.28
N LEU A 154 22.79 3.92 0.09
CA LEU A 154 21.76 2.99 0.51
C LEU A 154 21.00 3.51 1.74
N ALA A 155 21.69 4.07 2.73
CA ALA A 155 21.06 4.66 3.91
C ALA A 155 20.09 5.81 3.53
N GLY A 156 20.47 6.66 2.56
CA GLY A 156 19.61 7.72 2.04
C GLY A 156 18.38 7.18 1.30
N ILE A 157 18.54 6.14 0.47
CA ILE A 157 17.43 5.46 -0.21
C ILE A 157 16.47 4.86 0.80
N ILE A 158 16.97 4.15 1.81
CA ILE A 158 16.14 3.55 2.87
C ILE A 158 15.42 4.63 3.68
N ALA A 159 16.04 5.75 3.98
CA ALA A 159 15.41 6.87 4.67
C ALA A 159 14.23 7.43 3.86
N THR A 160 14.40 7.64 2.55
CA THR A 160 13.35 8.08 1.64
C THR A 160 12.22 7.04 1.56
N PHE A 161 12.56 5.77 1.42
CA PHE A 161 11.60 4.66 1.42
C PHE A 161 10.77 4.63 2.70
N ASN A 162 11.40 4.70 3.87
CA ASN A 162 10.72 4.65 5.17
C ASN A 162 9.79 5.86 5.37
N THR A 163 10.16 7.04 4.87
CA THR A 163 9.35 8.26 5.04
C THR A 163 7.95 8.10 4.44
N ALA A 164 7.84 7.51 3.26
CA ALA A 164 6.55 7.28 2.61
C ALA A 164 5.68 6.22 3.33
N LEU A 165 6.31 5.26 4.01
CA LEU A 165 5.62 4.18 4.72
C LEU A 165 5.50 4.40 6.24
N LEU A 166 5.88 5.59 6.74
CA LEU A 166 5.92 5.88 8.18
C LEU A 166 4.56 5.66 8.87
N SER A 167 3.45 5.99 8.21
CA SER A 167 2.11 5.79 8.76
C SER A 167 1.78 4.32 9.05
N PHE A 168 2.38 3.38 8.32
CA PHE A 168 2.18 1.93 8.51
C PHE A 168 2.97 1.35 9.69
N GLN A 169 3.79 2.15 10.38
CA GLN A 169 4.38 1.79 11.67
C GLN A 169 3.35 1.89 12.80
N ASN A 170 2.27 2.64 12.61
CA ASN A 170 1.18 2.71 13.57
C ASN A 170 0.41 1.39 13.57
N PRO A 171 0.30 0.67 14.72
CA PRO A 171 -0.38 -0.62 14.79
C PRO A 171 -1.83 -0.59 14.30
N LYS A 172 -2.56 0.51 14.52
CA LYS A 172 -3.95 0.67 14.05
C LYS A 172 -4.01 0.72 12.53
N VAL A 173 -3.09 1.46 11.89
CA VAL A 173 -2.99 1.55 10.42
C VAL A 173 -2.54 0.23 9.83
N ASP A 174 -1.54 -0.44 10.42
CA ASP A 174 -1.07 -1.77 10.01
C ASP A 174 -2.22 -2.78 10.05
N LEU A 175 -3.00 -2.80 11.14
CA LEU A 175 -4.20 -3.65 11.25
C LEU A 175 -5.27 -3.30 10.21
N ALA A 176 -5.59 -2.02 10.05
CA ALA A 176 -6.60 -1.55 9.10
C ALA A 176 -6.24 -1.82 7.63
N THR A 177 -4.94 -2.05 7.35
CA THR A 177 -4.42 -2.37 6.00
C THR A 177 -3.94 -3.80 5.85
N SER A 178 -4.28 -4.70 6.79
CA SER A 178 -3.83 -6.10 6.80
C SER A 178 -4.64 -7.05 5.91
N ALA A 179 -5.84 -6.67 5.49
CA ALA A 179 -6.73 -7.44 4.62
C ALA A 179 -7.74 -6.51 3.95
N SER A 180 -8.61 -7.03 3.08
CA SER A 180 -9.69 -6.28 2.45
C SER A 180 -11.05 -6.86 2.83
N ASP A 181 -11.87 -6.07 3.51
CA ASP A 181 -13.26 -6.42 3.86
C ASP A 181 -14.26 -5.96 2.79
N PHE A 182 -13.81 -5.19 1.81
CA PHE A 182 -14.56 -4.75 0.63
C PHE A 182 -13.64 -4.72 -0.60
N ASP A 183 -14.24 -4.81 -1.79
CA ASP A 183 -13.49 -4.80 -3.04
C ASP A 183 -13.78 -3.51 -3.82
N LEU A 184 -12.74 -2.71 -4.06
CA LEU A 184 -12.84 -1.47 -4.85
C LEU A 184 -13.26 -1.72 -6.31
N ARG A 185 -13.02 -2.93 -6.86
CA ARG A 185 -13.43 -3.31 -8.21
C ARG A 185 -14.95 -3.42 -8.36
N GLU A 186 -15.65 -3.64 -7.24
CA GLU A 186 -17.09 -3.84 -7.20
C GLU A 186 -17.91 -2.54 -7.08
N VAL A 187 -17.26 -1.40 -6.84
CA VAL A 187 -17.92 -0.10 -6.60
C VAL A 187 -18.88 0.31 -7.73
N ARG A 188 -18.58 -0.09 -8.98
CA ARG A 188 -19.43 0.19 -10.15
C ARG A 188 -20.49 -0.89 -10.42
N ARG A 189 -20.35 -2.07 -9.81
CA ARG A 189 -21.19 -3.24 -10.07
C ARG A 189 -22.21 -3.48 -8.97
N ARG A 190 -21.88 -3.10 -7.75
CA ARG A 190 -22.71 -3.31 -6.56
C ARG A 190 -23.12 -1.97 -5.94
N ARG A 191 -24.27 -1.98 -5.30
CA ARG A 191 -24.74 -0.82 -4.52
C ARG A 191 -23.99 -0.81 -3.19
N MET A 192 -22.89 -0.07 -3.10
CA MET A 192 -22.11 0.05 -1.88
C MET A 192 -21.82 1.52 -1.53
N SER A 193 -21.60 1.75 -0.25
CA SER A 193 -21.13 3.02 0.30
C SER A 193 -19.91 2.77 1.16
N ILE A 194 -18.78 3.38 0.82
CA ILE A 194 -17.55 3.34 1.60
C ILE A 194 -17.37 4.72 2.24
N TYR A 195 -17.36 4.75 3.56
CA TYR A 195 -17.08 5.94 4.34
C TYR A 195 -15.61 5.93 4.72
N PHE A 196 -14.87 6.91 4.22
CA PHE A 196 -13.47 7.11 4.60
C PHE A 196 -13.42 8.16 5.69
N LYS A 197 -13.11 7.74 6.94
CA LYS A 197 -13.12 8.62 8.12
C LYS A 197 -11.71 8.84 8.64
N ILE A 198 -11.23 10.08 8.58
CA ILE A 198 -9.95 10.50 9.15
C ILE A 198 -10.19 11.72 10.03
N GLU A 199 -9.65 11.69 11.22
CA GLU A 199 -9.67 12.86 12.10
C GLU A 199 -8.82 14.00 11.51
N PRO A 200 -9.24 15.26 11.64
CA PRO A 200 -8.50 16.41 11.11
C PRO A 200 -7.04 16.46 11.59
N THR A 201 -6.78 16.07 12.83
CA THR A 201 -5.44 15.99 13.43
C THR A 201 -4.53 14.95 12.78
N LYS A 202 -5.10 13.94 12.11
CA LYS A 202 -4.39 12.83 11.44
C LYS A 202 -4.31 12.96 9.92
N LEU A 203 -4.88 14.02 9.34
CA LEU A 203 -4.90 14.19 7.87
C LEU A 203 -3.50 14.20 7.25
N LYS A 204 -2.52 14.82 7.91
CA LYS A 204 -1.14 14.85 7.43
C LYS A 204 -0.53 13.44 7.38
N ASP A 205 -0.72 12.67 8.44
CA ASP A 205 -0.18 11.30 8.55
C ASP A 205 -0.91 10.34 7.60
N ALA A 206 -2.21 10.58 7.36
CA ALA A 206 -3.05 9.77 6.49
C ALA A 206 -2.90 10.09 4.99
N ARG A 207 -2.22 11.17 4.62
CA ARG A 207 -2.15 11.67 3.23
C ARG A 207 -1.76 10.59 2.22
N VAL A 208 -0.74 9.81 2.53
CA VAL A 208 -0.26 8.72 1.67
C VAL A 208 -1.34 7.66 1.48
N LEU A 209 -1.99 7.24 2.56
CA LEU A 209 -3.05 6.23 2.52
C LEU A 209 -4.29 6.74 1.77
N ILE A 210 -4.64 8.02 1.96
CA ILE A 210 -5.74 8.67 1.23
C ILE A 210 -5.46 8.66 -0.27
N ASN A 211 -4.29 9.13 -0.67
CA ASN A 211 -3.90 9.17 -2.09
C ASN A 211 -3.93 7.76 -2.69
N LEU A 212 -3.30 6.80 -2.03
CA LEU A 212 -3.24 5.42 -2.50
C LEU A 212 -4.64 4.81 -2.68
N PHE A 213 -5.53 5.03 -1.70
CA PHE A 213 -6.92 4.54 -1.77
C PHE A 213 -7.66 5.12 -2.98
N PHE A 214 -7.60 6.45 -3.17
CA PHE A 214 -8.33 7.10 -4.27
C PHE A 214 -7.70 6.82 -5.63
N ASP A 215 -6.37 6.75 -5.74
CA ASP A 215 -5.69 6.35 -6.97
C ASP A 215 -6.07 4.94 -7.38
N GLN A 216 -6.09 3.98 -6.46
CA GLN A 216 -6.54 2.63 -6.76
C GLN A 216 -8.02 2.58 -7.11
N LEU A 217 -8.88 3.29 -6.36
CA LEU A 217 -10.32 3.36 -6.64
C LEU A 217 -10.56 3.87 -8.07
N LEU A 218 -9.89 4.93 -8.49
CA LEU A 218 -10.01 5.50 -9.82
C LEU A 218 -9.45 4.55 -10.88
N ASN A 219 -8.21 4.09 -10.72
CA ASN A 219 -7.54 3.23 -11.69
C ASN A 219 -8.30 1.92 -11.94
N LEU A 220 -8.78 1.25 -10.90
CA LEU A 220 -9.53 -0.01 -11.03
C LEU A 220 -10.87 0.17 -11.75
N ASN A 221 -11.47 1.36 -11.65
CA ASN A 221 -12.80 1.63 -12.20
C ASN A 221 -12.80 2.40 -13.51
N THR A 222 -11.66 2.91 -13.99
CA THR A 222 -11.54 3.67 -15.24
C THR A 222 -10.79 2.93 -16.35
N ARG A 223 -10.05 1.87 -16.04
CA ARG A 223 -9.30 1.06 -17.04
C ARG A 223 -10.20 0.46 -18.13
N LYS A 224 -11.48 0.22 -17.86
CA LYS A 224 -12.47 -0.19 -18.86
C LYS A 224 -13.65 0.75 -18.77
N LEU A 225 -13.79 1.64 -19.75
CA LEU A 225 -15.01 2.44 -19.91
C LEU A 225 -16.20 1.51 -20.18
N PRO A 226 -17.42 1.82 -19.69
CA PRO A 226 -18.60 1.08 -20.09
C PRO A 226 -18.78 1.21 -21.61
N SER A 227 -18.93 0.06 -22.26
CA SER A 227 -19.38 -0.02 -23.65
C SER A 227 -20.81 0.47 -23.78
#